data_2e33a946b7fdd9239a86c628bf6b7918
#
_entry.id   2e33a946b7fdd9239a86c628bf6b7918
#
_cell.length_a   1.000
_cell.length_b   1.000
_cell.length_c   1.000
_cell.angle_alpha   90.00
_cell.angle_beta   90.00
_cell.angle_gamma   90.00
#
_symmetry.space_group_name_H-M   'P 1'
#
loop_
_entity.id
_entity.type
_entity.pdbx_description
1 polymer ?
#
loop_
_entity_poly.entity_id
_entity_poly.type
_entity_poly.pdbx_seq_one_letter_code
_entity_poly.pdbx_strand_id
1 'polypeptide(L)'
;VRNSYTGMSNKMAHIGLSLLKAGFTGESDGIKSIFDGVVSSRFDTKSAFDLIGRRFEVNRNYFKLHACCRYNHAALDALWKLIENHRELKSFDLIKEIKIKSYNLAAELKDQNPRNVLACKFSVPFAISTTLVNLDSGVMSFTEAMRTNKTIQKLCQKVVIEEDPLMTEKTPDLRPAHVKIFMEDGTTFEASVTTNRGDWQDPYSEKDLQQKFLSLSTRLWNREKALNVYSQSMQLEQMPFNTFIKSVIN
;
A
#
# COMPACT_ATOMS: atom_id res chain seq x y z
N VAL A 1 -6.92 -6.15 -13.87
CA VAL A 1 -7.68 -4.90 -14.02
C VAL A 1 -7.32 -3.86 -12.98
N ARG A 2 -7.20 -4.19 -11.65
CA ARG A 2 -6.90 -3.21 -10.59
C ARG A 2 -5.69 -2.32 -10.87
N ASN A 3 -4.61 -2.88 -11.40
CA ASN A 3 -3.37 -2.15 -11.65
C ASN A 3 -3.44 -1.22 -12.88
N SER A 4 -4.52 -1.26 -13.65
CA SER A 4 -4.70 -0.46 -14.86
C SER A 4 -5.72 0.67 -14.73
N TYR A 5 -6.44 0.78 -13.60
CA TYR A 5 -7.52 1.77 -13.43
C TYR A 5 -7.05 3.20 -13.68
N THR A 6 -5.94 3.61 -13.06
CA THR A 6 -5.43 4.97 -13.21
C THR A 6 -5.08 5.30 -14.65
N GLY A 7 -4.41 4.37 -15.35
CA GLY A 7 -4.09 4.53 -16.77
C GLY A 7 -5.34 4.61 -17.65
N MET A 8 -6.33 3.77 -17.39
CA MET A 8 -7.61 3.79 -18.11
C MET A 8 -8.38 5.09 -17.88
N SER A 9 -8.46 5.55 -16.62
CA SER A 9 -9.11 6.81 -16.27
C SER A 9 -8.44 8.01 -16.96
N ASN A 10 -7.11 8.06 -16.96
CA ASN A 10 -6.36 9.10 -17.67
C ASN A 10 -6.63 9.08 -19.18
N LYS A 11 -6.63 7.89 -19.80
CA LYS A 11 -6.97 7.74 -21.23
C LYS A 11 -8.38 8.24 -21.54
N MET A 12 -9.36 7.89 -20.72
CA MET A 12 -10.75 8.35 -20.89
C MET A 12 -10.86 9.88 -20.72
N ALA A 13 -10.14 10.48 -19.78
CA ALA A 13 -10.10 11.93 -19.62
C ALA A 13 -9.53 12.63 -20.87
N HIS A 14 -8.45 12.09 -21.47
CA HIS A 14 -7.90 12.61 -22.72
C HIS A 14 -8.87 12.49 -23.90
N ILE A 15 -9.60 11.38 -24.00
CA ILE A 15 -10.65 11.19 -25.01
C ILE A 15 -11.75 12.24 -24.81
N GLY A 16 -12.24 12.44 -23.58
CA GLY A 16 -13.24 13.44 -23.26
C GLY A 16 -12.82 14.87 -23.65
N LEU A 17 -11.57 15.25 -23.34
CA LEU A 17 -11.01 16.55 -23.76
C LEU A 17 -10.92 16.69 -25.29
N SER A 18 -10.59 15.62 -25.99
CA SER A 18 -10.51 15.62 -27.47
C SER A 18 -11.91 15.76 -28.10
N LEU A 19 -12.90 15.09 -27.54
CA LEU A 19 -14.30 15.23 -27.97
C LEU A 19 -14.82 16.65 -27.73
N LEU A 20 -14.54 17.23 -26.55
CA LEU A 20 -14.90 18.62 -26.25
C LEU A 20 -14.29 19.60 -27.26
N LYS A 21 -13.00 19.44 -27.60
CA LYS A 21 -12.32 20.25 -28.62
C LYS A 21 -12.91 20.08 -30.02
N ALA A 22 -13.48 18.92 -30.31
CA ALA A 22 -14.17 18.62 -31.58
C ALA A 22 -15.64 19.14 -31.60
N GLY A 23 -16.10 19.81 -30.54
CA GLY A 23 -17.44 20.41 -30.48
C GLY A 23 -18.51 19.51 -29.85
N PHE A 24 -18.15 18.35 -29.30
CA PHE A 24 -19.11 17.54 -28.54
C PHE A 24 -19.45 18.22 -27.22
N THR A 25 -20.72 18.20 -26.86
CA THR A 25 -21.23 18.72 -25.59
C THR A 25 -21.71 17.56 -24.72
N GLY A 26 -21.58 17.74 -23.41
CA GLY A 26 -22.09 16.80 -22.42
C GLY A 26 -23.32 17.32 -21.70
N GLU A 27 -23.83 16.53 -20.79
CA GLU A 27 -24.91 16.93 -19.88
C GLU A 27 -24.42 18.02 -18.93
N SER A 28 -25.26 19.04 -18.68
CA SER A 28 -24.91 20.18 -17.82
C SER A 28 -24.71 19.81 -16.35
N ASP A 29 -25.38 18.76 -15.87
CA ASP A 29 -25.33 18.27 -14.48
C ASP A 29 -24.92 16.79 -14.42
N GLY A 30 -23.93 16.40 -15.22
CA GLY A 30 -23.47 15.02 -15.34
C GLY A 30 -22.95 14.42 -14.04
N ILE A 31 -22.38 15.26 -13.15
CA ILE A 31 -21.91 14.78 -11.83
C ILE A 31 -23.08 14.29 -11.00
N LYS A 32 -24.15 15.08 -10.89
CA LYS A 32 -25.35 14.69 -10.15
C LYS A 32 -26.03 13.49 -10.80
N SER A 33 -26.24 13.51 -12.11
CA SER A 33 -26.86 12.40 -12.85
C SER A 33 -26.15 11.07 -12.61
N ILE A 34 -24.82 11.07 -12.64
CA ILE A 34 -24.02 9.85 -12.42
C ILE A 34 -24.05 9.43 -10.94
N PHE A 35 -23.69 10.34 -10.02
CA PHE A 35 -23.50 9.98 -8.61
C PHE A 35 -24.82 9.82 -7.85
N ASP A 36 -25.88 10.55 -8.17
CA ASP A 36 -27.20 10.44 -7.54
C ASP A 36 -28.11 9.45 -8.26
N GLY A 37 -28.01 9.36 -9.61
CA GLY A 37 -28.90 8.54 -10.41
C GLY A 37 -28.39 7.12 -10.72
N VAL A 38 -27.08 6.90 -10.84
CA VAL A 38 -26.49 5.64 -11.31
C VAL A 38 -25.64 4.94 -10.25
N VAL A 39 -24.72 5.67 -9.61
CA VAL A 39 -23.71 5.07 -8.72
C VAL A 39 -24.20 4.93 -7.29
N SER A 40 -25.08 5.82 -6.84
CA SER A 40 -25.57 5.89 -5.47
C SER A 40 -27.06 6.22 -5.44
N SER A 41 -27.73 5.86 -4.37
CA SER A 41 -29.11 6.28 -4.08
C SER A 41 -29.17 7.61 -3.32
N ARG A 42 -28.03 8.21 -2.99
CA ARG A 42 -27.92 9.46 -2.24
C ARG A 42 -26.62 10.17 -2.55
N PHE A 43 -26.71 11.40 -3.04
CA PHE A 43 -25.57 12.26 -3.30
C PHE A 43 -25.81 13.66 -2.71
N ASP A 44 -24.94 14.07 -1.79
CA ASP A 44 -24.96 15.41 -1.22
C ASP A 44 -23.95 16.31 -1.95
N THR A 45 -24.46 17.07 -2.92
CA THR A 45 -23.67 18.01 -3.72
C THR A 45 -22.94 19.04 -2.86
N LYS A 46 -23.59 19.55 -1.78
CA LYS A 46 -22.98 20.54 -0.91
C LYS A 46 -21.75 19.97 -0.21
N SER A 47 -21.88 18.81 0.43
CA SER A 47 -20.74 18.15 1.09
C SER A 47 -19.64 17.76 0.12
N ALA A 48 -19.99 17.39 -1.11
CA ALA A 48 -19.00 17.00 -2.14
C ALA A 48 -18.13 18.18 -2.59
N PHE A 49 -18.67 19.42 -2.61
CA PHE A 49 -18.00 20.58 -3.17
C PHE A 49 -17.60 21.65 -2.14
N ASP A 50 -18.02 21.53 -0.89
CA ASP A 50 -17.82 22.54 0.16
C ASP A 50 -16.34 22.93 0.40
N LEU A 51 -15.44 21.98 0.18
CA LEU A 51 -14.00 22.15 0.43
C LEU A 51 -13.16 22.38 -0.84
N ILE A 52 -13.80 22.53 -2.01
CA ILE A 52 -13.06 22.82 -3.26
C ILE A 52 -12.28 24.13 -3.12
N GLY A 53 -11.00 24.09 -3.48
CA GLY A 53 -10.07 25.23 -3.35
C GLY A 53 -9.55 25.50 -1.94
N ARG A 54 -10.06 24.77 -0.91
CA ARG A 54 -9.61 24.89 0.48
C ARG A 54 -8.87 23.65 0.97
N ARG A 55 -9.28 22.47 0.52
CA ARG A 55 -8.67 21.19 0.88
C ARG A 55 -8.35 20.40 -0.38
N PHE A 56 -7.11 19.94 -0.45
CA PHE A 56 -6.62 19.07 -1.52
C PHE A 56 -6.40 17.67 -0.97
N GLU A 57 -7.22 16.71 -1.39
CA GLU A 57 -7.15 15.32 -0.90
C GLU A 57 -5.82 14.63 -1.24
N VAL A 58 -5.08 15.13 -2.23
CA VAL A 58 -3.72 14.66 -2.52
C VAL A 58 -2.77 14.83 -1.33
N ASN A 59 -2.98 15.86 -0.48
CA ASN A 59 -2.19 16.08 0.73
C ASN A 59 -2.51 15.07 1.85
N ARG A 60 -3.64 14.35 1.71
CA ARG A 60 -4.06 13.28 2.64
C ARG A 60 -3.83 11.90 2.04
N ASN A 61 -3.01 11.82 1.02
CA ASN A 61 -2.63 10.56 0.40
C ASN A 61 -1.63 9.79 1.28
N TYR A 62 -1.31 8.58 0.89
CA TYR A 62 -0.33 7.74 1.59
C TYR A 62 0.68 7.14 0.63
N PHE A 63 1.87 6.89 1.16
CA PHE A 63 2.93 6.18 0.46
C PHE A 63 3.03 4.74 0.96
N LYS A 64 3.40 3.81 0.09
CA LYS A 64 3.60 2.40 0.44
C LYS A 64 5.07 2.05 0.43
N LEU A 65 5.64 1.65 1.57
CA LEU A 65 6.93 0.96 1.58
C LEU A 65 6.77 -0.53 1.29
N HIS A 66 5.74 -1.18 1.86
CA HIS A 66 5.47 -2.59 1.61
C HIS A 66 4.79 -2.81 0.26
N ALA A 67 5.28 -3.76 -0.53
CA ALA A 67 4.83 -4.01 -1.91
C ALA A 67 3.57 -4.87 -2.00
N CYS A 68 2.59 -4.65 -1.10
CA CYS A 68 1.36 -5.42 -0.98
C CYS A 68 0.11 -4.54 -0.79
N CYS A 69 -1.03 -5.15 -0.54
CA CYS A 69 -2.27 -4.45 -0.21
C CYS A 69 -2.09 -3.61 1.06
N ARG A 70 -2.68 -2.40 1.08
CA ARG A 70 -2.61 -1.51 2.25
C ARG A 70 -3.12 -2.17 3.53
N TYR A 71 -4.08 -3.08 3.43
CA TYR A 71 -4.64 -3.77 4.60
C TYR A 71 -3.64 -4.68 5.32
N ASN A 72 -2.51 -5.03 4.68
CA ASN A 72 -1.42 -5.76 5.32
C ASN A 72 -0.46 -4.84 6.10
N HIS A 73 -0.45 -3.52 5.81
CA HIS A 73 0.63 -2.62 6.23
C HIS A 73 0.72 -2.49 7.74
N ALA A 74 -0.39 -2.31 8.45
CA ALA A 74 -0.36 -2.17 9.90
C ALA A 74 0.21 -3.42 10.60
N ALA A 75 -0.13 -4.62 10.12
CA ALA A 75 0.45 -5.85 10.63
C ALA A 75 1.96 -5.96 10.33
N LEU A 76 2.40 -5.50 9.15
CA LEU A 76 3.81 -5.45 8.79
C LEU A 76 4.59 -4.43 9.62
N ASP A 77 4.02 -3.25 9.88
CA ASP A 77 4.64 -2.24 10.72
C ASP A 77 4.80 -2.72 12.18
N ALA A 78 3.77 -3.42 12.70
CA ALA A 78 3.87 -4.06 14.01
C ALA A 78 4.93 -5.17 14.04
N LEU A 79 5.01 -5.98 12.98
CA LEU A 79 6.05 -6.98 12.82
C LEU A 79 7.46 -6.36 12.77
N TRP A 80 7.65 -5.29 12.02
CA TRP A 80 8.94 -4.60 11.94
C TRP A 80 9.40 -4.07 13.29
N LYS A 81 8.48 -3.50 14.10
CA LYS A 81 8.79 -3.12 15.48
C LYS A 81 9.31 -4.30 16.30
N LEU A 82 8.76 -5.50 16.11
CA LEU A 82 9.24 -6.70 16.78
C LEU A 82 10.62 -7.14 16.28
N ILE A 83 10.82 -7.19 14.97
CA ILE A 83 12.10 -7.60 14.35
C ILE A 83 13.26 -6.67 14.77
N GLU A 84 13.00 -5.36 14.87
CA GLU A 84 14.00 -4.37 15.28
C GLU A 84 14.41 -4.50 16.75
N ASN A 85 13.47 -4.90 17.62
CA ASN A 85 13.69 -4.99 19.05
C ASN A 85 14.09 -6.40 19.54
N HIS A 86 13.85 -7.45 18.75
CA HIS A 86 14.03 -8.85 19.15
C HIS A 86 14.81 -9.63 18.10
N ARG A 87 16.10 -9.86 18.37
CA ARG A 87 17.00 -10.60 17.45
C ARG A 87 16.60 -12.06 17.30
N GLU A 88 15.92 -12.62 18.30
CA GLU A 88 15.42 -14.00 18.36
C GLU A 88 14.46 -14.31 17.20
N LEU A 89 13.73 -13.32 16.72
CA LEU A 89 12.80 -13.48 15.60
C LEU A 89 13.48 -13.73 14.24
N LYS A 90 14.82 -13.57 14.15
CA LYS A 90 15.60 -14.01 12.99
C LYS A 90 15.64 -15.54 12.87
N SER A 91 15.42 -16.24 13.99
CA SER A 91 15.28 -17.69 14.04
C SER A 91 13.81 -18.09 13.86
N PHE A 92 13.22 -17.70 12.72
CA PHE A 92 11.79 -17.92 12.41
C PHE A 92 11.37 -19.38 12.42
N ASP A 93 12.29 -20.33 12.31
CA ASP A 93 12.02 -21.78 12.45
C ASP A 93 11.49 -22.15 13.83
N LEU A 94 11.88 -21.39 14.87
CA LEU A 94 11.45 -21.55 16.25
C LEU A 94 10.11 -20.88 16.55
N ILE A 95 9.49 -20.25 15.59
CA ILE A 95 8.15 -19.68 15.73
C ILE A 95 7.13 -20.82 15.73
N LYS A 96 6.33 -20.89 16.80
CA LYS A 96 5.23 -21.84 16.96
C LYS A 96 3.97 -21.34 16.26
N GLU A 97 3.58 -20.09 16.51
CA GLU A 97 2.36 -19.48 16.00
C GLU A 97 2.49 -17.96 15.96
N ILE A 98 1.81 -17.32 15.00
CA ILE A 98 1.67 -15.85 14.91
C ILE A 98 0.17 -15.52 14.88
N LYS A 99 -0.29 -14.80 15.90
CA LYS A 99 -1.67 -14.28 15.97
C LYS A 99 -1.71 -12.80 15.66
N ILE A 100 -2.63 -12.43 14.79
CA ILE A 100 -2.83 -11.03 14.38
C ILE A 100 -4.28 -10.67 14.63
N LYS A 101 -4.50 -9.54 15.31
CA LYS A 101 -5.81 -8.90 15.42
C LYS A 101 -5.79 -7.61 14.63
N SER A 102 -6.82 -7.36 13.85
CA SER A 102 -6.95 -6.15 13.03
C SER A 102 -8.42 -5.87 12.72
N TYR A 103 -8.67 -4.83 11.94
CA TYR A 103 -10.02 -4.50 11.46
C TYR A 103 -10.51 -5.49 10.39
N ASN A 104 -11.84 -5.51 10.15
CA ASN A 104 -12.53 -6.49 9.30
C ASN A 104 -11.89 -6.69 7.92
N LEU A 105 -11.63 -5.60 7.16
CA LEU A 105 -11.07 -5.71 5.80
C LEU A 105 -9.65 -6.30 5.76
N ALA A 106 -8.87 -6.15 6.83
CA ALA A 106 -7.58 -6.80 6.96
C ALA A 106 -7.73 -8.28 7.32
N ALA A 107 -8.69 -8.61 8.20
CA ALA A 107 -8.97 -9.98 8.61
C ALA A 107 -9.50 -10.86 7.46
N GLU A 108 -10.12 -10.27 6.44
CA GLU A 108 -10.51 -10.98 5.21
C GLU A 108 -9.31 -11.50 4.39
N LEU A 109 -8.12 -10.91 4.56
CA LEU A 109 -6.90 -11.28 3.82
C LEU A 109 -6.16 -12.47 4.44
N LYS A 110 -6.86 -13.51 4.84
CA LYS A 110 -6.41 -14.65 5.63
C LYS A 110 -5.92 -15.86 4.83
N ASP A 111 -5.76 -15.75 3.51
CA ASP A 111 -5.33 -16.85 2.67
C ASP A 111 -3.89 -17.31 3.01
N GLN A 112 -3.75 -18.52 3.55
CA GLN A 112 -2.47 -19.13 3.90
C GLN A 112 -1.79 -19.86 2.73
N ASN A 113 -2.47 -19.98 1.58
CA ASN A 113 -1.96 -20.70 0.42
C ASN A 113 -2.26 -19.95 -0.91
N PRO A 114 -1.75 -18.72 -1.09
CA PRO A 114 -2.06 -17.90 -2.25
C PRO A 114 -1.56 -18.55 -3.55
N ARG A 115 -2.44 -18.61 -4.57
CA ARG A 115 -2.22 -19.36 -5.82
C ARG A 115 -1.36 -18.65 -6.85
N ASN A 116 -1.13 -17.35 -6.72
CA ASN A 116 -0.33 -16.55 -7.65
C ASN A 116 0.26 -15.33 -6.93
N VAL A 117 1.18 -14.63 -7.60
CA VAL A 117 1.87 -13.44 -7.05
C VAL A 117 0.90 -12.32 -6.64
N LEU A 118 -0.19 -12.13 -7.38
CA LEU A 118 -1.19 -11.13 -7.00
C LEU A 118 -1.90 -11.53 -5.70
N ALA A 119 -2.30 -12.80 -5.56
CA ALA A 119 -2.90 -13.31 -4.34
C ALA A 119 -1.95 -13.18 -3.12
N CYS A 120 -0.64 -13.39 -3.31
CA CYS A 120 0.36 -13.17 -2.27
C CYS A 120 0.31 -11.74 -1.71
N LYS A 121 0.09 -10.75 -2.56
CA LYS A 121 -0.02 -9.34 -2.16
C LYS A 121 -1.32 -9.01 -1.41
N PHE A 122 -2.29 -9.92 -1.42
CA PHE A 122 -3.57 -9.84 -0.73
C PHE A 122 -3.70 -10.91 0.37
N SER A 123 -2.59 -11.40 0.89
CA SER A 123 -2.54 -12.36 1.99
C SER A 123 -1.69 -11.78 3.12
N VAL A 124 -2.28 -11.60 4.30
CA VAL A 124 -1.54 -11.23 5.52
C VAL A 124 -0.60 -12.35 5.93
N PRO A 125 -1.00 -13.64 5.95
CA PRO A 125 -0.09 -14.73 6.25
C PRO A 125 1.16 -14.75 5.37
N PHE A 126 0.98 -14.58 4.07
CA PHE A 126 2.12 -14.54 3.16
C PHE A 126 3.00 -13.30 3.37
N ALA A 127 2.40 -12.11 3.53
CA ALA A 127 3.14 -10.87 3.74
C ALA A 127 4.01 -10.92 5.01
N ILE A 128 3.47 -11.44 6.11
CA ILE A 128 4.19 -11.65 7.38
C ILE A 128 5.32 -12.67 7.18
N SER A 129 5.02 -13.82 6.60
CA SER A 129 5.99 -14.91 6.44
C SER A 129 7.14 -14.55 5.53
N THR A 130 6.87 -13.92 4.37
CA THR A 130 7.92 -13.49 3.44
C THR A 130 8.79 -12.40 4.04
N THR A 131 8.20 -11.49 4.85
CA THR A 131 8.96 -10.44 5.54
C THR A 131 9.90 -11.01 6.59
N LEU A 132 9.46 -11.97 7.39
CA LEU A 132 10.32 -12.65 8.38
C LEU A 132 11.49 -13.40 7.73
N VAL A 133 11.24 -14.12 6.65
CA VAL A 133 12.27 -14.93 5.98
C VAL A 133 13.28 -14.07 5.24
N ASN A 134 12.83 -13.00 4.57
CA ASN A 134 13.71 -12.17 3.73
C ASN A 134 14.24 -10.93 4.45
N LEU A 135 13.71 -10.58 5.61
CA LEU A 135 13.92 -9.28 6.27
C LEU A 135 13.70 -8.12 5.30
N ASP A 136 12.72 -8.28 4.41
CA ASP A 136 12.30 -7.32 3.40
C ASP A 136 10.80 -7.47 3.10
N SER A 137 10.13 -6.38 2.84
CA SER A 137 8.73 -6.34 2.43
C SER A 137 8.52 -5.58 1.11
N GLY A 138 9.59 -5.38 0.38
CA GLY A 138 9.62 -4.74 -0.93
C GLY A 138 9.17 -5.67 -2.07
N VAL A 139 9.36 -5.22 -3.31
CA VAL A 139 8.88 -5.95 -4.50
C VAL A 139 9.48 -7.34 -4.64
N MET A 140 10.72 -7.55 -4.18
CA MET A 140 11.41 -8.84 -4.29
C MET A 140 10.82 -9.90 -3.35
N SER A 141 10.15 -9.49 -2.29
CA SER A 141 9.45 -10.39 -1.37
C SER A 141 8.11 -10.91 -1.90
N PHE A 142 7.62 -10.37 -3.03
CA PHE A 142 6.36 -10.77 -3.66
C PHE A 142 6.57 -11.24 -5.10
N THR A 143 7.44 -12.25 -5.27
CA THR A 143 7.75 -12.89 -6.56
C THR A 143 7.24 -14.34 -6.59
N GLU A 144 7.27 -14.97 -7.76
CA GLU A 144 6.91 -16.38 -7.89
C GLU A 144 7.88 -17.29 -7.13
N ALA A 145 9.17 -16.93 -7.10
CA ALA A 145 10.17 -17.66 -6.31
C ALA A 145 9.84 -17.66 -4.81
N MET A 146 9.40 -16.50 -4.28
CA MET A 146 8.98 -16.41 -2.87
C MET A 146 7.67 -17.16 -2.61
N ARG A 147 6.71 -17.10 -3.55
CA ARG A 147 5.46 -17.87 -3.45
C ARG A 147 5.69 -19.37 -3.34
N THR A 148 6.63 -19.90 -4.07
CA THR A 148 6.96 -21.35 -4.10
C THR A 148 8.00 -21.76 -3.06
N ASN A 149 8.54 -20.83 -2.29
CA ASN A 149 9.52 -21.12 -1.23
C ASN A 149 8.87 -21.92 -0.09
N LYS A 150 9.41 -23.11 0.17
CA LYS A 150 8.83 -24.05 1.15
C LYS A 150 8.87 -23.54 2.60
N THR A 151 9.89 -22.75 2.95
CA THR A 151 10.00 -22.15 4.28
C THR A 151 8.91 -21.12 4.49
N ILE A 152 8.70 -20.22 3.51
CA ILE A 152 7.61 -19.23 3.55
C ILE A 152 6.26 -19.93 3.60
N GLN A 153 6.02 -20.96 2.78
CA GLN A 153 4.77 -21.73 2.79
C GLN A 153 4.50 -22.38 4.15
N LYS A 154 5.50 -22.99 4.78
CA LYS A 154 5.38 -23.57 6.13
C LYS A 154 5.04 -22.51 7.17
N LEU A 155 5.71 -21.35 7.11
CA LEU A 155 5.47 -20.26 8.06
C LEU A 155 4.08 -19.64 7.87
N CYS A 156 3.57 -19.54 6.62
CA CYS A 156 2.20 -19.08 6.35
C CYS A 156 1.14 -19.89 7.10
N GLN A 157 1.34 -21.19 7.26
CA GLN A 157 0.39 -22.04 7.99
C GLN A 157 0.35 -21.75 9.51
N LYS A 158 1.38 -21.09 10.04
CA LYS A 158 1.48 -20.69 11.44
C LYS A 158 0.89 -19.30 11.71
N VAL A 159 0.47 -18.56 10.69
CA VAL A 159 -0.06 -17.20 10.81
C VAL A 159 -1.57 -17.20 10.74
N VAL A 160 -2.21 -16.69 11.78
CA VAL A 160 -3.66 -16.53 11.87
C VAL A 160 -3.98 -15.05 12.05
N ILE A 161 -4.95 -14.55 11.28
CA ILE A 161 -5.48 -13.20 11.44
C ILE A 161 -6.98 -13.26 11.72
N GLU A 162 -7.41 -12.46 12.69
CA GLU A 162 -8.79 -12.35 13.14
C GLU A 162 -9.21 -10.88 13.23
N GLU A 163 -10.51 -10.66 13.07
CA GLU A 163 -11.11 -9.36 13.32
C GLU A 163 -11.14 -9.06 14.82
N ASP A 164 -10.85 -7.80 15.15
CA ASP A 164 -11.19 -7.18 16.42
C ASP A 164 -12.24 -6.08 16.15
N PRO A 165 -13.49 -6.23 16.62
CA PRO A 165 -14.55 -5.24 16.39
C PRO A 165 -14.18 -3.83 16.83
N LEU A 166 -13.46 -3.67 17.94
CA LEU A 166 -13.00 -2.37 18.44
C LEU A 166 -11.96 -1.73 17.50
N MET A 167 -11.22 -2.53 16.75
CA MET A 167 -10.34 -2.05 15.69
C MET A 167 -11.12 -1.68 14.43
N THR A 168 -12.19 -2.41 14.12
CA THR A 168 -13.07 -2.13 12.98
C THR A 168 -13.81 -0.79 13.15
N GLU A 169 -14.27 -0.46 14.33
CA GLU A 169 -14.92 0.83 14.65
C GLU A 169 -14.03 2.05 14.38
N LYS A 170 -12.70 1.88 14.39
CA LYS A 170 -11.75 2.97 14.11
C LYS A 170 -11.56 3.25 12.62
N THR A 171 -12.07 2.39 11.75
CA THR A 171 -12.00 2.60 10.29
C THR A 171 -13.11 3.55 9.83
N PRO A 172 -12.91 4.33 8.79
CA PRO A 172 -11.75 4.39 7.87
C PRO A 172 -10.59 5.27 8.36
N ASP A 173 -10.71 5.98 9.47
CA ASP A 173 -9.73 6.99 9.91
C ASP A 173 -8.41 6.35 10.35
N LEU A 174 -8.47 5.27 11.10
CA LEU A 174 -7.32 4.50 11.56
C LEU A 174 -7.37 3.06 11.04
N ARG A 175 -6.21 2.43 10.96
CA ARG A 175 -6.06 1.03 10.52
C ARG A 175 -5.15 0.27 11.48
N PRO A 176 -5.66 -0.07 12.67
CA PRO A 176 -4.86 -0.69 13.70
C PRO A 176 -4.55 -2.16 13.41
N ALA A 177 -3.44 -2.62 13.98
CA ALA A 177 -3.12 -4.04 14.08
C ALA A 177 -2.37 -4.33 15.37
N HIS A 178 -2.55 -5.55 15.88
CA HIS A 178 -1.79 -6.15 16.96
C HIS A 178 -1.23 -7.47 16.48
N VAL A 179 0.09 -7.66 16.62
CA VAL A 179 0.81 -8.88 16.25
C VAL A 179 1.38 -9.50 17.51
N LYS A 180 1.10 -10.79 17.72
CA LYS A 180 1.65 -11.59 18.81
C LYS A 180 2.29 -12.85 18.23
N ILE A 181 3.58 -13.07 18.56
CA ILE A 181 4.39 -14.18 18.10
C ILE A 181 4.65 -15.09 19.31
N PHE A 182 4.39 -16.37 19.15
CA PHE A 182 4.65 -17.41 20.14
C PHE A 182 5.83 -18.25 19.66
N MET A 183 6.84 -18.42 20.50
CA MET A 183 8.00 -19.27 20.22
C MET A 183 7.79 -20.69 20.76
N GLU A 184 8.57 -21.66 20.26
CA GLU A 184 8.49 -23.06 20.71
C GLU A 184 8.88 -23.24 22.19
N ASP A 185 9.76 -22.36 22.72
CA ASP A 185 10.18 -22.37 24.14
C ASP A 185 9.16 -21.71 25.09
N GLY A 186 8.04 -21.21 24.59
CA GLY A 186 6.99 -20.53 25.34
C GLY A 186 7.18 -19.01 25.43
N THR A 187 8.30 -18.45 24.95
CA THR A 187 8.51 -17.01 24.90
C THR A 187 7.48 -16.36 23.96
N THR A 188 7.06 -15.14 24.28
CA THR A 188 6.11 -14.40 23.44
C THR A 188 6.60 -12.98 23.20
N PHE A 189 6.38 -12.50 21.97
CA PHE A 189 6.65 -11.12 21.56
C PHE A 189 5.38 -10.50 21.00
N GLU A 190 5.09 -9.25 21.35
CA GLU A 190 3.90 -8.58 20.83
C GLU A 190 4.14 -7.09 20.57
N ALA A 191 3.49 -6.56 19.54
CA ALA A 191 3.49 -5.15 19.20
C ALA A 191 2.16 -4.73 18.60
N SER A 192 1.82 -3.45 18.80
CA SER A 192 0.63 -2.83 18.22
C SER A 192 0.98 -1.56 17.46
N VAL A 193 0.14 -1.25 16.48
CA VAL A 193 0.11 0.04 15.79
C VAL A 193 -1.34 0.53 15.70
N THR A 194 -1.53 1.83 15.76
CA THR A 194 -2.85 2.46 15.64
C THR A 194 -3.23 2.72 14.19
N THR A 195 -2.24 2.96 13.34
CA THR A 195 -2.37 3.08 11.89
C THR A 195 -1.04 2.70 11.24
N ASN A 196 -1.04 2.40 9.94
CA ASN A 196 0.18 2.11 9.22
C ASN A 196 0.99 3.39 8.95
N ARG A 197 2.32 3.29 8.97
CA ARG A 197 3.22 4.35 8.52
C ARG A 197 2.99 4.67 7.04
N GLY A 198 3.29 5.91 6.67
CA GLY A 198 3.14 6.43 5.32
C GLY A 198 1.78 7.08 5.05
N ASP A 199 0.84 7.01 5.99
CA ASP A 199 -0.37 7.82 5.97
C ASP A 199 -0.04 9.27 6.33
N TRP A 200 -0.92 10.20 5.99
CA TRP A 200 -0.73 11.63 6.27
C TRP A 200 -0.62 11.92 7.79
N GLN A 201 -1.14 11.04 8.66
CA GLN A 201 -1.02 11.14 10.12
C GLN A 201 0.35 10.69 10.65
N ASP A 202 1.04 9.79 9.93
CA ASP A 202 2.37 9.28 10.26
C ASP A 202 3.20 9.13 8.96
N PRO A 203 3.63 10.26 8.36
CA PRO A 203 4.30 10.26 7.07
C PRO A 203 5.71 9.67 7.16
N TYR A 204 6.17 9.11 6.06
CA TYR A 204 7.57 8.73 5.90
C TYR A 204 8.46 9.97 5.80
N SER A 205 9.71 9.84 6.26
CA SER A 205 10.74 10.85 6.03
C SER A 205 11.10 10.93 4.54
N GLU A 206 11.65 12.07 4.13
CA GLU A 206 12.17 12.24 2.76
C GLU A 206 13.21 11.16 2.41
N LYS A 207 14.05 10.77 3.38
CA LYS A 207 15.03 9.70 3.23
C LYS A 207 14.36 8.36 2.94
N ASP A 208 13.27 8.01 3.62
CA ASP A 208 12.51 6.78 3.37
C ASP A 208 11.92 6.77 1.96
N LEU A 209 11.35 7.90 1.53
CA LEU A 209 10.78 8.06 0.19
C LEU A 209 11.85 7.99 -0.89
N GLN A 210 13.01 8.63 -0.69
CA GLN A 210 14.13 8.53 -1.62
C GLN A 210 14.65 7.10 -1.72
N GLN A 211 14.80 6.40 -0.60
CA GLN A 211 15.22 4.99 -0.60
C GLN A 211 14.21 4.11 -1.34
N LYS A 212 12.91 4.34 -1.12
CA LYS A 212 11.85 3.65 -1.86
C LYS A 212 11.94 3.92 -3.36
N PHE A 213 12.10 5.19 -3.76
CA PHE A 213 12.28 5.55 -5.16
C PHE A 213 13.49 4.84 -5.78
N LEU A 214 14.64 4.90 -5.12
CA LEU A 214 15.87 4.26 -5.59
C LEU A 214 15.71 2.74 -5.69
N SER A 215 15.08 2.09 -4.72
CA SER A 215 14.87 0.63 -4.73
C SER A 215 14.04 0.15 -5.93
N LEU A 216 13.20 1.01 -6.48
CA LEU A 216 12.38 0.72 -7.64
C LEU A 216 13.07 1.13 -8.96
N SER A 217 13.60 2.35 -9.03
CA SER A 217 14.13 2.95 -10.25
C SER A 217 15.47 2.33 -10.68
N THR A 218 16.32 1.92 -9.72
CA THR A 218 17.60 1.27 -10.03
C THR A 218 17.45 -0.13 -10.63
N ARG A 219 16.25 -0.66 -10.72
CA ARG A 219 15.94 -1.88 -11.48
C ARG A 219 15.97 -1.65 -13.00
N LEU A 220 15.81 -0.41 -13.44
CA LEU A 220 15.79 -0.03 -14.86
C LEU A 220 16.90 0.97 -15.20
N TRP A 221 17.28 1.83 -14.26
CA TRP A 221 18.25 2.90 -14.44
C TRP A 221 19.48 2.64 -13.58
N ASN A 222 20.63 3.17 -14.01
CA ASN A 222 21.77 3.26 -13.11
C ASN A 222 21.46 4.23 -11.96
N ARG A 223 22.26 4.15 -10.88
CA ARG A 223 22.02 4.95 -9.66
C ARG A 223 22.10 6.45 -9.91
N GLU A 224 23.01 6.87 -10.78
CA GLU A 224 23.21 8.29 -11.11
C GLU A 224 21.96 8.88 -11.77
N LYS A 225 21.44 8.23 -12.82
CA LYS A 225 20.19 8.63 -13.48
C LYS A 225 19.02 8.63 -12.49
N ALA A 226 18.90 7.60 -11.65
CA ALA A 226 17.84 7.52 -10.66
C ALA A 226 17.89 8.71 -9.67
N LEU A 227 19.06 9.06 -9.15
CA LEU A 227 19.25 10.21 -8.27
C LEU A 227 18.94 11.53 -8.97
N ASN A 228 19.38 11.69 -10.22
CA ASN A 228 19.10 12.90 -11.00
C ASN A 228 17.58 13.08 -11.21
N VAL A 229 16.87 12.04 -11.63
CA VAL A 229 15.40 12.10 -11.81
C VAL A 229 14.70 12.39 -10.48
N TYR A 230 15.16 11.79 -9.37
CA TYR A 230 14.62 12.11 -8.04
C TYR A 230 14.80 13.58 -7.70
N SER A 231 16.02 14.10 -7.83
CA SER A 231 16.33 15.51 -7.53
C SER A 231 15.49 16.48 -8.38
N GLN A 232 15.36 16.19 -9.66
CA GLN A 232 14.53 17.01 -10.56
C GLN A 232 13.04 16.92 -10.22
N SER A 233 12.54 15.75 -9.81
CA SER A 233 11.13 15.60 -9.39
C SER A 233 10.79 16.43 -8.15
N MET A 234 11.76 16.62 -7.24
CA MET A 234 11.61 17.45 -6.04
C MET A 234 11.65 18.97 -6.34
N GLN A 235 12.02 19.34 -7.56
CA GLN A 235 12.11 20.72 -8.03
C GLN A 235 11.20 20.98 -9.25
N LEU A 236 10.19 20.13 -9.45
CA LEU A 236 9.36 20.14 -10.66
C LEU A 236 8.64 21.48 -10.89
N GLU A 237 8.29 22.20 -9.83
CA GLU A 237 7.68 23.53 -9.89
C GLU A 237 8.63 24.63 -10.38
N GLN A 238 9.96 24.39 -10.35
CA GLN A 238 11.01 25.34 -10.74
C GLN A 238 11.51 25.12 -12.17
N MET A 239 10.96 24.13 -12.89
CA MET A 239 11.40 23.81 -14.25
C MET A 239 10.23 23.53 -15.20
N PRO A 240 10.43 23.76 -16.52
CA PRO A 240 9.44 23.34 -17.50
C PRO A 240 9.27 21.81 -17.51
N PHE A 241 8.02 21.35 -17.53
CA PHE A 241 7.69 19.93 -17.50
C PHE A 241 8.39 19.12 -18.63
N ASN A 242 8.52 19.71 -19.82
CA ASN A 242 9.23 19.07 -20.94
C ASN A 242 10.71 18.81 -20.64
N THR A 243 11.36 19.63 -19.81
CA THR A 243 12.75 19.41 -19.37
C THR A 243 12.83 18.19 -18.47
N PHE A 244 11.92 18.09 -17.50
CA PHE A 244 11.81 16.92 -16.63
C PHE A 244 11.55 15.62 -17.42
N ILE A 245 10.59 15.62 -18.34
CA ILE A 245 10.27 14.44 -19.16
C ILE A 245 11.47 13.95 -19.95
N LYS A 246 12.28 14.83 -20.51
CA LYS A 246 13.52 14.45 -21.23
C LYS A 246 14.50 13.68 -20.33
N SER A 247 14.63 14.06 -19.05
CA SER A 247 15.51 13.36 -18.11
C SER A 247 15.01 11.94 -17.74
N VAL A 248 13.71 11.71 -17.85
CA VAL A 248 13.10 10.41 -17.58
C VAL A 248 13.26 9.47 -18.79
N ILE A 249 13.07 9.99 -20.02
CA ILE A 249 13.05 9.21 -21.24
C ILE A 249 14.46 8.87 -21.73
N ASN A 250 15.40 9.82 -21.66
CA ASN A 250 16.80 9.64 -22.04
C ASN A 250 17.60 8.97 -20.92
#